data_1a4a124e4b4519e8a72d7f02c000c899
#
_entry.id   1a4a124e4b4519e8a72d7f02c000c899
#
_cell.length_a   1.000
_cell.length_b   1.000
_cell.length_c   1.000
_cell.angle_alpha   90.00
_cell.angle_beta   90.00
_cell.angle_gamma   90.00
#
_symmetry.space_group_name_H-M   'P 1'
#
loop_
_entity.id
_entity.type
_entity.pdbx_description
1 polymer ?
#
loop_
_entity_poly.entity_id
_entity_poly.type
_entity_poly.pdbx_seq_one_letter_code
_entity_poly.pdbx_strand_id
1 'polypeptide(L)'
;MHIGDQLELVAKLKGQKDKAARQAEVRSLMEDLGIEASYAKYPRQMSGGQKQRAAIARAFIGNPQLILADESTASLDPDRGQEIAQLICKEVKSKNKSAIMVTHDRSILPYVDTIYELAHGTLTRVDF
;
A
#
# COMPACT_ATOMS: atom_id res chain seq x y z
N MET A 1 5.92 17.65 -9.88
CA MET A 1 4.56 17.48 -9.35
C MET A 1 4.64 17.03 -7.90
N HIS A 2 3.95 17.70 -7.00
CA HIS A 2 3.88 17.30 -5.59
C HIS A 2 3.20 15.95 -5.45
N ILE A 3 3.48 15.26 -4.33
CA ILE A 3 2.90 13.93 -4.08
C ILE A 3 1.37 14.00 -4.04
N GLY A 4 0.80 15.01 -3.38
CA GLY A 4 -0.65 15.19 -3.34
C GLY A 4 -1.27 15.31 -4.74
N ASP A 5 -0.62 16.07 -5.62
CA ASP A 5 -1.08 16.25 -6.99
C ASP A 5 -1.00 14.95 -7.80
N GLN A 6 0.06 14.16 -7.59
CA GLN A 6 0.20 12.87 -8.25
C GLN A 6 -0.91 11.91 -7.85
N LEU A 7 -1.22 11.86 -6.56
CA LEU A 7 -2.29 11.00 -6.05
C LEU A 7 -3.66 11.47 -6.52
N GLU A 8 -3.90 12.78 -6.59
CA GLU A 8 -5.14 13.33 -7.14
C GLU A 8 -5.28 13.00 -8.63
N LEU A 9 -4.18 13.03 -9.39
CA LEU A 9 -4.21 12.62 -10.79
C LEU A 9 -4.63 11.16 -10.94
N VAL A 10 -4.10 10.27 -10.09
CA VAL A 10 -4.50 8.85 -10.10
C VAL A 10 -5.99 8.73 -9.80
N ALA A 11 -6.51 9.47 -8.81
CA ALA A 11 -7.93 9.46 -8.48
C ALA A 11 -8.79 9.91 -9.68
N LYS A 12 -8.35 10.95 -10.38
CA LYS A 12 -9.03 11.43 -11.59
C LYS A 12 -9.04 10.37 -12.69
N LEU A 13 -7.90 9.72 -12.93
CA LEU A 13 -7.78 8.68 -13.94
C LEU A 13 -8.63 7.43 -13.61
N LYS A 14 -8.87 7.19 -12.32
CA LYS A 14 -9.75 6.10 -11.87
C LYS A 14 -11.24 6.48 -11.85
N GLY A 15 -11.59 7.67 -12.29
CA GLY A 15 -12.98 8.06 -12.51
C GLY A 15 -13.55 9.09 -11.53
N GLN A 16 -12.80 9.52 -10.52
CA GLN A 16 -13.29 10.57 -9.61
C GLN A 16 -13.10 11.94 -10.26
N LYS A 17 -14.18 12.49 -10.77
CA LYS A 17 -14.15 13.76 -11.53
C LYS A 17 -14.32 15.00 -10.65
N ASP A 18 -14.88 14.86 -9.46
CA ASP A 18 -15.07 15.97 -8.54
C ASP A 18 -13.75 16.29 -7.83
N LYS A 19 -13.25 17.50 -8.01
CA LYS A 19 -12.00 17.95 -7.43
C LYS A 19 -12.00 17.90 -5.90
N ALA A 20 -13.08 18.34 -5.27
CA ALA A 20 -13.19 18.33 -3.81
C ALA A 20 -13.18 16.89 -3.26
N ALA A 21 -13.87 15.97 -3.93
CA ALA A 21 -13.88 14.56 -3.56
C ALA A 21 -12.50 13.92 -3.73
N ARG A 22 -11.76 14.24 -4.81
CA ARG A 22 -10.40 13.75 -4.99
C ARG A 22 -9.47 14.21 -3.88
N GLN A 23 -9.51 15.50 -3.55
CA GLN A 23 -8.68 16.04 -2.48
C GLN A 23 -8.99 15.39 -1.14
N ALA A 24 -10.26 15.21 -0.83
CA ALA A 24 -10.69 14.57 0.42
C ALA A 24 -10.20 13.11 0.50
N GLU A 25 -10.33 12.35 -0.57
CA GLU A 25 -9.87 10.96 -0.62
C GLU A 25 -8.35 10.87 -0.43
N VAL A 26 -7.60 11.68 -1.17
CA VAL A 26 -6.13 11.67 -1.10
C VAL A 26 -5.65 12.08 0.30
N ARG A 27 -6.21 13.13 0.87
CA ARG A 27 -5.82 13.59 2.21
C ARG A 27 -6.15 12.56 3.28
N SER A 28 -7.31 11.91 3.19
CA SER A 28 -7.71 10.86 4.11
C SER A 28 -6.75 9.66 4.06
N LEU A 29 -6.39 9.22 2.87
CA LEU A 29 -5.44 8.12 2.70
C LEU A 29 -4.04 8.48 3.21
N MET A 30 -3.57 9.68 2.92
CA MET A 30 -2.27 10.14 3.41
C MET A 30 -2.25 10.23 4.94
N GLU A 31 -3.34 10.69 5.54
CA GLU A 31 -3.48 10.73 6.99
C GLU A 31 -3.45 9.31 7.58
N ASP A 32 -4.23 8.38 7.02
CA ASP A 32 -4.24 6.97 7.47
C ASP A 32 -2.85 6.34 7.44
N LEU A 33 -2.03 6.75 6.48
CA LEU A 33 -0.68 6.22 6.28
C LEU A 33 0.40 7.06 6.95
N GLY A 34 0.02 8.13 7.65
CA GLY A 34 0.96 8.97 8.41
C GLY A 34 1.86 9.84 7.56
N ILE A 35 1.43 10.19 6.35
CA ILE A 35 2.21 11.03 5.42
C ILE A 35 1.48 12.30 4.99
N GLU A 36 0.49 12.74 5.74
CA GLU A 36 -0.28 13.94 5.42
C GLU A 36 0.59 15.20 5.30
N ALA A 37 1.69 15.27 6.04
CA ALA A 37 2.63 16.39 5.97
C ALA A 37 3.39 16.42 4.64
N SER A 38 3.35 15.36 3.86
CA SER A 38 4.06 15.26 2.58
C SER A 38 3.21 15.67 1.37
N TYR A 39 1.98 16.10 1.58
CA TYR A 39 1.08 16.44 0.47
C TYR A 39 1.70 17.44 -0.52
N ALA A 40 2.36 18.47 -0.03
CA ALA A 40 3.00 19.51 -0.85
C ALA A 40 4.50 19.27 -1.09
N LYS A 41 5.00 18.07 -0.82
CA LYS A 41 6.40 17.73 -1.06
C LYS A 41 6.58 17.07 -2.42
N TYR A 42 7.76 17.27 -3.00
CA TYR A 42 8.21 16.52 -4.16
C TYR A 42 8.78 15.16 -3.74
N PRO A 43 8.76 14.15 -4.62
CA PRO A 43 9.33 12.83 -4.28
C PRO A 43 10.76 12.89 -3.76
N ARG A 44 11.59 13.78 -4.31
CA ARG A 44 12.99 13.93 -3.89
C ARG A 44 13.15 14.43 -2.44
N GLN A 45 12.10 14.99 -1.86
CA GLN A 45 12.09 15.50 -0.49
C GLN A 45 11.61 14.47 0.52
N MET A 46 11.24 13.27 0.05
CA MET A 46 10.67 12.23 0.89
C MET A 46 11.70 11.13 1.19
N SER A 47 11.62 10.56 2.39
CA SER A 47 12.39 9.37 2.74
C SER A 47 11.91 8.14 1.95
N GLY A 48 12.71 7.08 1.92
CA GLY A 48 12.31 5.82 1.30
C GLY A 48 11.03 5.26 1.88
N GLY A 49 10.88 5.32 3.22
CA GLY A 49 9.66 4.87 3.89
C GLY A 49 8.44 5.70 3.53
N GLN A 50 8.61 7.03 3.42
CA GLN A 50 7.52 7.91 3.00
C GLN A 50 7.09 7.64 1.56
N LYS A 51 8.04 7.43 0.65
CA LYS A 51 7.74 7.06 -0.74
C LYS A 51 6.97 5.75 -0.80
N GLN A 52 7.35 4.77 0.02
CA GLN A 52 6.67 3.48 0.07
C GLN A 52 5.22 3.64 0.56
N ARG A 53 5.00 4.46 1.56
CA ARG A 53 3.65 4.77 2.06
C ARG A 53 2.82 5.50 1.02
N ALA A 54 3.42 6.40 0.25
CA ALA A 54 2.74 7.05 -0.87
C ALA A 54 2.32 6.04 -1.94
N ALA A 55 3.15 5.04 -2.20
CA ALA A 55 2.81 3.97 -3.14
C ALA A 55 1.63 3.13 -2.63
N ILE A 56 1.56 2.87 -1.33
CA ILE A 56 0.42 2.20 -0.71
C ILE A 56 -0.85 3.05 -0.87
N ALA A 57 -0.78 4.35 -0.58
CA ALA A 57 -1.91 5.26 -0.79
C ALA A 57 -2.42 5.18 -2.22
N ARG A 58 -1.50 5.19 -3.19
CA ARG A 58 -1.85 5.08 -4.61
C ARG A 58 -2.63 3.81 -4.91
N ALA A 59 -2.25 2.70 -4.31
CA ALA A 59 -2.94 1.42 -4.52
C ALA A 59 -4.38 1.45 -4.00
N PHE A 60 -4.66 2.19 -2.93
CA PHE A 60 -5.99 2.28 -2.34
C PHE A 60 -6.90 3.32 -2.97
N ILE A 61 -6.38 4.22 -3.80
CA ILE A 61 -7.21 5.21 -4.49
C ILE A 61 -8.22 4.52 -5.40
N GLY A 62 -9.44 5.05 -5.45
CA GLY A 62 -10.51 4.48 -6.25
C GLY A 62 -11.31 3.39 -5.55
N ASN A 63 -11.01 3.12 -4.29
CA ASN A 63 -11.71 2.15 -3.46
C ASN A 63 -11.74 0.73 -4.05
N PRO A 64 -10.59 0.15 -4.45
CA PRO A 64 -10.54 -1.20 -5.00
C PRO A 64 -10.91 -2.24 -3.94
N GLN A 65 -11.47 -3.36 -4.36
CA GLN A 65 -11.79 -4.47 -3.47
C GLN A 65 -10.58 -5.36 -3.19
N LEU A 66 -9.66 -5.44 -4.14
CA LEU A 66 -8.47 -6.29 -4.08
C LEU A 66 -7.21 -5.46 -4.26
N ILE A 67 -6.26 -5.65 -3.37
CA ILE A 67 -4.93 -5.05 -3.42
C ILE A 67 -3.92 -6.14 -3.76
N LEU A 68 -3.05 -5.86 -4.71
CA LEU A 68 -1.94 -6.74 -5.07
C LEU A 68 -0.62 -6.11 -4.62
N ALA A 69 0.16 -6.83 -3.84
CA ALA A 69 1.45 -6.39 -3.36
C ALA A 69 2.52 -7.41 -3.78
N ASP A 70 3.30 -7.06 -4.78
CA ASP A 70 4.34 -7.94 -5.31
C ASP A 70 5.70 -7.46 -4.85
N GLU A 71 6.34 -8.23 -3.95
CA GLU A 71 7.66 -7.94 -3.38
C GLU A 71 7.75 -6.53 -2.76
N SER A 72 6.68 -6.08 -2.12
CA SER A 72 6.58 -4.72 -1.58
C SER A 72 7.60 -4.40 -0.49
N THR A 73 8.21 -5.42 0.09
CA THR A 73 9.22 -5.28 1.16
C THR A 73 10.63 -5.62 0.71
N ALA A 74 10.84 -6.02 -0.55
CA ALA A 74 12.10 -6.61 -1.02
C ALA A 74 13.30 -5.67 -0.92
N SER A 75 13.10 -4.36 -1.09
CA SER A 75 14.18 -3.36 -1.06
C SER A 75 14.37 -2.72 0.31
N LEU A 76 13.62 -3.16 1.32
CA LEU A 76 13.66 -2.58 2.66
C LEU A 76 14.46 -3.46 3.61
N ASP A 77 15.00 -2.85 4.67
CA ASP A 77 15.56 -3.63 5.76
C ASP A 77 14.44 -4.41 6.47
N PRO A 78 14.77 -5.45 7.27
CA PRO A 78 13.75 -6.31 7.88
C PRO A 78 12.72 -5.57 8.74
N ASP A 79 13.15 -4.57 9.51
CA ASP A 79 12.25 -3.83 10.39
C ASP A 79 11.26 -2.99 9.58
N ARG A 80 11.74 -2.31 8.54
CA ARG A 80 10.88 -1.53 7.63
C ARG A 80 9.97 -2.43 6.81
N GLY A 81 10.48 -3.58 6.38
CA GLY A 81 9.67 -4.56 5.66
C GLY A 81 8.47 -5.02 6.47
N GLN A 82 8.68 -5.35 7.75
CA GLN A 82 7.61 -5.72 8.66
C GLN A 82 6.64 -4.57 8.89
N GLU A 83 7.13 -3.36 9.09
CA GLU A 83 6.30 -2.17 9.28
C GLU A 83 5.37 -1.94 8.08
N ILE A 84 5.90 -2.04 6.87
CA ILE A 84 5.11 -1.88 5.64
C ILE A 84 4.07 -2.99 5.49
N ALA A 85 4.44 -4.23 5.76
CA ALA A 85 3.51 -5.36 5.70
C ALA A 85 2.37 -5.20 6.70
N GLN A 86 2.68 -4.79 7.93
CA GLN A 86 1.67 -4.51 8.95
C GLN A 86 0.73 -3.39 8.52
N LEU A 87 1.28 -2.35 7.92
CA LEU A 87 0.50 -1.20 7.45
C LEU A 87 -0.47 -1.60 6.34
N ILE A 88 -0.02 -2.39 5.37
CA ILE A 88 -0.89 -2.92 4.30
C ILE A 88 -2.01 -3.77 4.90
N CYS A 89 -1.68 -4.68 5.81
CA CYS A 89 -2.66 -5.55 6.45
C CYS A 89 -3.69 -4.76 7.26
N LYS A 90 -3.24 -3.74 7.99
CA LYS A 90 -4.12 -2.86 8.76
C LYS A 90 -5.10 -2.13 7.85
N GLU A 91 -4.61 -1.53 6.77
CA GLU A 91 -5.44 -0.79 5.82
C GLU A 91 -6.46 -1.71 5.13
N VAL A 92 -6.03 -2.90 4.72
CA VAL A 92 -6.91 -3.89 4.11
C VAL A 92 -8.04 -4.28 5.04
N LYS A 93 -7.71 -4.59 6.30
CA LYS A 93 -8.72 -5.02 7.28
C LYS A 93 -9.65 -3.88 7.68
N SER A 94 -9.12 -2.69 7.94
CA SER A 94 -9.92 -1.55 8.36
C SER A 94 -10.89 -1.08 7.27
N LYS A 95 -10.55 -1.28 6.01
CA LYS A 95 -11.36 -0.89 4.86
C LYS A 95 -12.17 -2.04 4.27
N ASN A 96 -12.16 -3.20 4.94
CA ASN A 96 -12.89 -4.40 4.53
C ASN A 96 -12.56 -4.84 3.10
N LYS A 97 -11.28 -4.91 2.80
CA LYS A 97 -10.77 -5.31 1.50
C LYS A 97 -10.03 -6.64 1.60
N SER A 98 -9.58 -7.15 0.46
CA SER A 98 -8.72 -8.33 0.37
C SER A 98 -7.38 -7.94 -0.26
N ALA A 99 -6.33 -8.66 0.10
CA ALA A 99 -5.01 -8.45 -0.48
C ALA A 99 -4.33 -9.78 -0.78
N ILE A 100 -3.58 -9.79 -1.86
CA ILE A 100 -2.67 -10.89 -2.18
C ILE A 100 -1.26 -10.30 -2.16
N MET A 101 -0.40 -10.87 -1.34
CA MET A 101 0.98 -10.41 -1.19
C MET A 101 1.93 -11.51 -1.65
N VAL A 102 2.83 -11.18 -2.56
CA VAL A 102 3.88 -12.09 -3.03
C VAL A 102 5.20 -11.66 -2.41
N THR A 103 5.87 -12.57 -1.73
CA THR A 103 7.10 -12.23 -1.01
C THR A 103 7.99 -13.45 -0.78
N HIS A 104 9.29 -13.21 -0.64
CA HIS A 104 10.27 -14.17 -0.13
C HIS A 104 10.57 -13.94 1.35
N ASP A 105 10.04 -12.89 1.94
CA ASP A 105 10.33 -12.49 3.31
C ASP A 105 9.40 -13.23 4.29
N ARG A 106 9.95 -14.23 4.99
CA ARG A 106 9.19 -15.02 5.96
C ARG A 106 8.84 -14.23 7.22
N SER A 107 9.51 -13.12 7.49
CA SER A 107 9.26 -12.33 8.70
C SER A 107 7.89 -11.66 8.69
N ILE A 108 7.26 -11.53 7.53
CA ILE A 108 5.92 -10.93 7.41
C ILE A 108 4.78 -11.93 7.54
N LEU A 109 5.06 -13.23 7.51
CA LEU A 109 4.03 -14.27 7.55
C LEU A 109 3.09 -14.19 8.77
N PRO A 110 3.54 -13.78 9.97
CA PRO A 110 2.63 -13.64 11.12
C PRO A 110 1.52 -12.62 10.95
N TYR A 111 1.64 -11.71 9.99
CA TYR A 111 0.67 -10.62 9.80
C TYR A 111 -0.44 -10.95 8.80
N VAL A 112 -0.35 -12.08 8.13
CA VAL A 112 -1.32 -12.49 7.10
C VAL A 112 -2.25 -13.57 7.64
N ASP A 113 -3.41 -13.71 6.99
CA ASP A 113 -4.44 -14.67 7.43
C ASP A 113 -4.21 -16.07 6.85
N THR A 114 -3.73 -16.16 5.61
CA THR A 114 -3.55 -17.42 4.90
C THR A 114 -2.27 -17.38 4.10
N ILE A 115 -1.52 -18.48 4.10
CA ILE A 115 -0.25 -18.59 3.41
C ILE A 115 -0.35 -19.72 2.37
N TYR A 116 0.13 -19.40 1.16
CA TYR A 116 0.34 -20.40 0.11
C TYR A 116 1.81 -20.41 -0.28
N GLU A 117 2.36 -21.59 -0.45
CA GLU A 117 3.70 -21.76 -0.98
C GLU A 117 3.62 -22.13 -2.45
N LEU A 118 4.37 -21.42 -3.28
CA LEU A 118 4.50 -21.73 -4.70
C LEU A 118 5.83 -22.43 -4.92
N ALA A 119 5.78 -23.70 -5.29
CA ALA A 119 6.96 -24.50 -5.56
C ALA A 119 6.70 -25.44 -6.73
N HIS A 120 7.66 -25.52 -7.66
CA HIS A 120 7.58 -26.44 -8.82
C HIS A 120 6.28 -26.29 -9.62
N GLY A 121 5.78 -25.07 -9.74
CA GLY A 121 4.55 -24.78 -10.47
C GLY A 121 3.27 -25.14 -9.73
N THR A 122 3.37 -25.54 -8.47
CA THR A 122 2.20 -25.94 -7.66
C THR A 122 2.03 -24.98 -6.48
N LEU A 123 0.78 -24.53 -6.27
CA LEU A 123 0.40 -23.67 -5.16
C LEU A 123 -0.23 -24.53 -4.06
N THR A 124 0.36 -24.48 -2.86
CA THR A 124 -0.06 -25.31 -1.73
C THR A 124 -0.33 -24.44 -0.53
N ARG A 125 -1.48 -24.63 0.14
CA ARG A 125 -1.77 -23.95 1.39
C ARG A 125 -0.87 -24.48 2.50
N VAL A 126 -0.28 -23.56 3.26
CA VAL A 126 0.64 -23.87 4.36
C VAL A 126 0.04 -23.42 5.68
N ASP A 127 0.08 -24.27 6.67
CA ASP A 127 -0.29 -23.92 8.05
C ASP A 127 0.97 -23.59 8.86
N PHE A 128 0.84 -22.65 9.82
CA PHE A 128 1.95 -22.24 10.70
C PHE A 128 1.50 -22.00 12.14
#